data_71ba53249cfb357ed7b1e75f8fc50cd9
#
_entry.id   71ba53249cfb357ed7b1e75f8fc50cd9
#
_cell.length_a   1.000
_cell.length_b   1.000
_cell.length_c   1.000
_cell.angle_alpha   90.00
_cell.angle_beta   90.00
_cell.angle_gamma   90.00
#
_symmetry.space_group_name_H-M   'P 1'
#
loop_
_entity.id
_entity.type
_entity.pdbx_description
1 polymer ?
#
loop_
_entity_poly.entity_id
_entity_poly.type
_entity_poly.pdbx_seq_one_letter_code
_entity_poly.pdbx_strand_id
1 'polypeptide(L)'
;TTKLLLRELVSNPTLRVADIAGIVSLCQEKDIKLLVDNTFTTPKAFKPMSAGADIVVNSVTKLLAGHSDVTLGYVVAKDKTVNKSIYDFVVTTGLTPSPYECWLAERGLMTFPLRFQSSQATAEVLAKYLATNKNVDRVLYPTLTNHPDAALVKQSLGSNGCNMVSFELKNKTREAANRFVKQLEGIAFAPTLGDVGTTVSHPASSSHRGLSEIDRLALGITEGFF
;
A
#
# COMPACT_ATOMS: atom_id res chain seq x y z
N THR A 1 -15.62 19.17 14.46
CA THR A 1 -16.37 17.91 14.14
C THR A 1 -15.77 17.29 12.90
N THR A 2 -15.33 16.02 12.98
CA THR A 2 -14.79 15.25 11.85
C THR A 2 -15.90 15.00 10.82
N LYS A 3 -15.62 15.27 9.54
CA LYS A 3 -16.58 15.03 8.45
C LYS A 3 -16.12 13.93 7.49
N LEU A 4 -14.82 13.69 7.43
CA LEU A 4 -14.21 12.70 6.55
C LEU A 4 -13.13 11.94 7.32
N LEU A 5 -13.13 10.62 7.21
CA LEU A 5 -12.05 9.73 7.67
C LEU A 5 -11.36 9.14 6.45
N LEU A 6 -10.05 9.32 6.35
CA LEU A 6 -9.22 8.68 5.32
C LEU A 6 -8.47 7.51 5.95
N ARG A 7 -8.52 6.34 5.26
CA ARG A 7 -7.85 5.14 5.73
C ARG A 7 -7.34 4.28 4.57
N GLU A 8 -6.17 3.66 4.75
CA GLU A 8 -5.71 2.51 3.98
C GLU A 8 -6.22 1.21 4.63
N LEU A 9 -6.53 0.17 3.84
CA LEU A 9 -6.82 -1.15 4.42
C LEU A 9 -5.54 -1.77 4.97
N VAL A 10 -4.47 -1.77 4.19
CA VAL A 10 -3.15 -2.25 4.59
C VAL A 10 -2.20 -1.07 4.62
N SER A 11 -1.62 -0.79 5.78
CA SER A 11 -0.77 0.38 5.97
C SER A 11 0.62 0.21 5.34
N ASN A 12 1.17 1.29 4.81
CA ASN A 12 2.54 1.38 4.34
C ASN A 12 3.38 2.18 5.37
N PRO A 13 4.50 1.64 5.92
CA PRO A 13 5.19 0.41 5.50
C PRO A 13 4.95 -0.79 6.42
N THR A 14 4.20 -0.66 7.50
CA THR A 14 4.13 -1.69 8.55
C THR A 14 3.14 -2.81 8.25
N LEU A 15 2.47 -2.77 7.12
CA LEU A 15 1.50 -3.77 6.62
C LEU A 15 0.40 -4.16 7.63
N ARG A 16 0.09 -3.26 8.60
CA ARG A 16 -1.00 -3.45 9.55
C ARG A 16 -2.33 -3.37 8.81
N VAL A 17 -3.27 -4.21 9.18
CA VAL A 17 -4.58 -4.32 8.53
C VAL A 17 -5.65 -3.65 9.38
N ALA A 18 -6.42 -2.73 8.77
CA ALA A 18 -7.46 -1.99 9.47
C ALA A 18 -8.74 -2.83 9.63
N ASP A 19 -9.42 -2.66 10.75
CA ASP A 19 -10.80 -3.15 10.93
C ASP A 19 -11.78 -2.28 10.14
N ILE A 20 -11.90 -2.54 8.85
CA ILE A 20 -12.77 -1.75 7.96
C ILE A 20 -14.24 -1.89 8.38
N ALA A 21 -14.67 -3.05 8.84
CA ALA A 21 -16.07 -3.25 9.25
C ALA A 21 -16.42 -2.40 10.47
N GLY A 22 -15.55 -2.38 11.50
CA GLY A 22 -15.71 -1.51 12.67
C GLY A 22 -15.64 -0.03 12.31
N ILE A 23 -14.73 0.36 11.42
CA ILE A 23 -14.61 1.74 10.93
C ILE A 23 -15.87 2.19 10.17
N VAL A 24 -16.40 1.35 9.28
CA VAL A 24 -17.66 1.63 8.55
C VAL A 24 -18.80 1.86 9.53
N SER A 25 -18.98 0.96 10.53
CA SER A 25 -20.02 1.11 11.54
C SER A 25 -19.90 2.41 12.32
N LEU A 26 -18.68 2.76 12.74
CA LEU A 26 -18.41 4.03 13.45
C LEU A 26 -18.71 5.25 12.56
N CYS A 27 -18.30 5.20 11.30
CA CYS A 27 -18.53 6.31 10.35
C CYS A 27 -20.03 6.53 10.12
N GLN A 28 -20.81 5.45 9.99
CA GLN A 28 -22.26 5.50 9.84
C GLN A 28 -22.94 6.07 11.09
N GLU A 29 -22.53 5.60 12.28
CA GLU A 29 -23.06 6.12 13.57
C GLU A 29 -22.82 7.62 13.76
N LYS A 30 -21.67 8.09 13.31
CA LYS A 30 -21.23 9.50 13.54
C LYS A 30 -21.49 10.42 12.35
N ASP A 31 -22.15 9.97 11.29
CA ASP A 31 -22.34 10.72 10.02
C ASP A 31 -21.01 11.26 9.46
N ILE A 32 -20.00 10.38 9.43
CA ILE A 32 -18.67 10.66 8.88
C ILE A 32 -18.54 9.91 7.56
N LYS A 33 -18.02 10.57 6.51
CA LYS A 33 -17.72 9.90 5.24
C LYS A 33 -16.42 9.11 5.36
N LEU A 34 -16.42 7.87 4.87
CA LEU A 34 -15.24 7.04 4.81
C LEU A 34 -14.62 7.07 3.41
N LEU A 35 -13.38 7.57 3.32
CA LEU A 35 -12.53 7.50 2.14
C LEU A 35 -11.48 6.41 2.36
N VAL A 36 -11.41 5.43 1.44
CA VAL A 36 -10.39 4.38 1.49
C VAL A 36 -9.41 4.57 0.35
N ASP A 37 -8.12 4.67 0.68
CA ASP A 37 -7.04 4.52 -0.28
C ASP A 37 -6.80 3.02 -0.53
N ASN A 38 -7.09 2.60 -1.76
CA ASN A 38 -7.00 1.21 -2.19
C ASN A 38 -5.75 0.92 -3.04
N THR A 39 -4.76 1.81 -2.99
CA THR A 39 -3.55 1.69 -3.83
C THR A 39 -2.83 0.39 -3.60
N PHE A 40 -2.65 0.01 -2.34
CA PHE A 40 -1.89 -1.18 -1.95
C PHE A 40 -2.61 -2.48 -2.27
N THR A 41 -3.88 -2.57 -1.89
CA THR A 41 -4.70 -3.78 -2.06
C THR A 41 -5.26 -3.92 -3.46
N THR A 42 -5.39 -2.83 -4.18
CA THR A 42 -6.01 -2.77 -5.52
C THR A 42 -7.44 -3.32 -5.58
N PRO A 43 -8.22 -3.07 -6.61
CA PRO A 43 -9.54 -3.68 -6.78
C PRO A 43 -9.51 -5.22 -6.88
N LYS A 44 -8.33 -5.80 -7.10
CA LYS A 44 -8.17 -7.27 -7.21
C LYS A 44 -8.24 -7.96 -5.85
N ALA A 45 -7.59 -7.40 -4.83
CA ALA A 45 -7.56 -7.99 -3.50
C ALA A 45 -8.72 -7.48 -2.62
N PHE A 46 -9.16 -6.22 -2.79
CA PHE A 46 -10.21 -5.63 -1.96
C PHE A 46 -11.07 -4.62 -2.71
N LYS A 47 -12.36 -4.61 -2.42
CA LYS A 47 -13.36 -3.71 -3.02
C LYS A 47 -14.00 -2.82 -1.94
N PRO A 48 -13.42 -1.64 -1.63
CA PRO A 48 -13.87 -0.81 -0.50
C PRO A 48 -15.34 -0.37 -0.58
N MET A 49 -15.84 -0.07 -1.79
CA MET A 49 -17.26 0.30 -1.97
C MET A 49 -18.21 -0.81 -1.51
N SER A 50 -17.86 -2.06 -1.81
CA SER A 50 -18.67 -3.23 -1.38
C SER A 50 -18.57 -3.46 0.13
N ALA A 51 -17.49 -2.99 0.76
CA ALA A 51 -17.29 -3.06 2.20
C ALA A 51 -17.91 -1.87 2.96
N GLY A 52 -18.50 -0.89 2.26
CA GLY A 52 -19.22 0.22 2.89
C GLY A 52 -18.50 1.59 2.83
N ALA A 53 -17.38 1.70 2.12
CA ALA A 53 -16.73 2.99 1.90
C ALA A 53 -17.62 3.93 1.07
N ASP A 54 -17.57 5.24 1.35
CA ASP A 54 -18.26 6.27 0.60
C ASP A 54 -17.44 6.75 -0.61
N ILE A 55 -16.12 6.81 -0.45
CA ILE A 55 -15.19 7.30 -1.48
C ILE A 55 -13.99 6.35 -1.53
N VAL A 56 -13.50 6.09 -2.73
CA VAL A 56 -12.28 5.31 -2.96
C VAL A 56 -11.31 6.13 -3.79
N VAL A 57 -10.05 6.12 -3.39
CA VAL A 57 -8.94 6.63 -4.19
C VAL A 57 -7.94 5.51 -4.46
N ASN A 58 -7.19 5.66 -5.55
CA ASN A 58 -6.13 4.72 -5.90
C ASN A 58 -5.08 5.43 -6.75
N SER A 59 -3.83 5.21 -6.48
CA SER A 59 -2.73 5.61 -7.34
C SER A 59 -2.58 4.62 -8.50
N VAL A 60 -3.01 5.01 -9.68
CA VAL A 60 -2.80 4.23 -10.92
C VAL A 60 -1.31 4.10 -11.24
N THR A 61 -0.52 5.11 -10.86
CA THR A 61 0.96 5.14 -10.93
C THR A 61 1.61 3.85 -10.41
N LYS A 62 0.99 3.21 -9.41
CA LYS A 62 1.54 2.03 -8.73
C LYS A 62 1.17 0.75 -9.49
N LEU A 63 0.68 -0.26 -8.82
CA LEU A 63 0.38 -1.59 -9.35
C LEU A 63 -0.51 -1.60 -10.60
N LEU A 64 -1.44 -0.66 -10.72
CA LEU A 64 -2.38 -0.65 -11.83
C LEU A 64 -1.67 -0.42 -13.17
N ALA A 65 -0.87 0.63 -13.30
CA ALA A 65 -0.01 0.86 -14.48
C ALA A 65 1.22 -0.06 -14.46
N GLY A 66 1.95 -0.11 -13.34
CA GLY A 66 2.97 -1.11 -13.02
C GLY A 66 4.31 -0.97 -13.73
N HIS A 67 4.59 0.13 -14.41
CA HIS A 67 5.80 0.32 -15.22
C HIS A 67 6.59 1.58 -14.87
N SER A 68 6.21 2.29 -13.79
CA SER A 68 6.85 3.54 -13.33
C SER A 68 6.94 4.63 -14.40
N ASP A 69 6.02 4.64 -15.36
CA ASP A 69 6.00 5.49 -16.55
C ASP A 69 4.80 6.46 -16.60
N VAL A 70 3.91 6.41 -15.60
CA VAL A 70 2.76 7.32 -15.49
C VAL A 70 2.60 7.88 -14.08
N THR A 71 2.00 9.07 -13.98
CA THR A 71 1.60 9.69 -12.71
C THR A 71 0.11 9.97 -12.76
N LEU A 72 -0.69 8.98 -12.35
CA LEU A 72 -2.14 9.03 -12.40
C LEU A 72 -2.78 8.50 -11.13
N GLY A 73 -4.01 8.95 -10.89
CA GLY A 73 -4.89 8.41 -9.86
C GLY A 73 -6.32 8.39 -10.32
N TYR A 74 -7.14 7.66 -9.62
CA TYR A 74 -8.58 7.82 -9.73
C TYR A 74 -9.22 8.07 -8.37
N VAL A 75 -10.33 8.76 -8.39
CA VAL A 75 -11.24 8.92 -7.26
C VAL A 75 -12.66 8.61 -7.73
N VAL A 76 -13.39 7.90 -6.90
CA VAL A 76 -14.80 7.58 -7.16
C VAL A 76 -15.59 7.64 -5.87
N ALA A 77 -16.77 8.24 -5.91
CA ALA A 77 -17.71 8.28 -4.80
C ALA A 77 -18.94 7.42 -5.09
N LYS A 78 -19.51 6.81 -4.04
CA LYS A 78 -20.75 6.04 -4.10
C LYS A 78 -21.94 6.95 -4.43
N ASP A 79 -22.00 8.12 -3.81
CA ASP A 79 -23.02 9.13 -4.06
C ASP A 79 -22.75 9.87 -5.35
N LYS A 80 -23.74 9.93 -6.25
CA LYS A 80 -23.64 10.55 -7.58
C LYS A 80 -23.40 12.05 -7.50
N THR A 81 -23.96 12.74 -6.51
CA THR A 81 -23.80 14.20 -6.33
C THR A 81 -22.38 14.50 -5.90
N VAL A 82 -21.83 13.74 -4.94
CA VAL A 82 -20.45 13.86 -4.52
C VAL A 82 -19.50 13.55 -5.68
N ASN A 83 -19.78 12.49 -6.43
CA ASN A 83 -18.96 12.11 -7.59
C ASN A 83 -18.96 13.21 -8.67
N LYS A 84 -20.11 13.84 -8.92
CA LYS A 84 -20.20 14.99 -9.83
C LYS A 84 -19.40 16.19 -9.32
N SER A 85 -19.50 16.51 -8.04
CA SER A 85 -18.74 17.61 -7.43
C SER A 85 -17.23 17.39 -7.53
N ILE A 86 -16.76 16.14 -7.34
CA ILE A 86 -15.36 15.78 -7.54
C ILE A 86 -14.96 15.99 -9.01
N TYR A 87 -15.78 15.52 -9.95
CA TYR A 87 -15.53 15.71 -11.37
C TYR A 87 -15.44 17.18 -11.75
N ASP A 88 -16.41 18.00 -11.33
CA ASP A 88 -16.44 19.44 -11.60
C ASP A 88 -15.18 20.13 -11.02
N PHE A 89 -14.75 19.74 -9.83
CA PHE A 89 -13.53 20.24 -9.21
C PHE A 89 -12.28 19.88 -10.04
N VAL A 90 -12.14 18.61 -10.41
CA VAL A 90 -11.01 18.11 -11.22
C VAL A 90 -10.90 18.87 -12.54
N VAL A 91 -12.03 19.04 -13.24
CA VAL A 91 -12.07 19.77 -14.52
C VAL A 91 -11.74 21.25 -14.34
N THR A 92 -12.36 21.90 -13.34
CA THR A 92 -12.18 23.35 -13.09
C THR A 92 -10.74 23.68 -12.67
N THR A 93 -10.10 22.79 -11.91
CA THR A 93 -8.72 23.01 -11.41
C THR A 93 -7.64 22.51 -12.38
N GLY A 94 -8.03 21.89 -13.52
CA GLY A 94 -7.09 21.39 -14.51
C GLY A 94 -6.32 20.13 -14.07
N LEU A 95 -6.83 19.37 -13.09
CA LEU A 95 -6.23 18.09 -12.65
C LEU A 95 -6.54 16.95 -13.63
N THR A 96 -6.38 17.23 -14.92
CA THR A 96 -6.65 16.26 -15.99
C THR A 96 -5.35 15.63 -16.47
N PRO A 97 -5.32 14.30 -16.65
CA PRO A 97 -4.13 13.63 -17.16
C PRO A 97 -3.91 13.93 -18.64
N SER A 98 -2.68 13.78 -19.11
CA SER A 98 -2.39 13.84 -20.53
C SER A 98 -2.95 12.61 -21.27
N PRO A 99 -3.34 12.71 -22.55
CA PRO A 99 -3.76 11.56 -23.33
C PRO A 99 -2.71 10.46 -23.41
N TYR A 100 -1.44 10.83 -23.40
CA TYR A 100 -0.32 9.88 -23.44
C TYR A 100 -0.24 9.04 -22.13
N GLU A 101 -0.37 9.67 -20.98
CA GLU A 101 -0.43 8.95 -19.70
C GLU A 101 -1.66 8.06 -19.59
N CYS A 102 -2.81 8.50 -20.10
CA CYS A 102 -4.01 7.67 -20.18
C CYS A 102 -3.77 6.41 -21.02
N TRP A 103 -3.13 6.55 -22.17
CA TRP A 103 -2.81 5.42 -23.05
C TRP A 103 -1.82 4.44 -22.39
N LEU A 104 -0.76 4.93 -21.73
CA LEU A 104 0.16 4.09 -20.98
C LEU A 104 -0.54 3.35 -19.83
N ALA A 105 -1.40 4.05 -19.08
CA ALA A 105 -2.17 3.45 -17.99
C ALA A 105 -3.12 2.35 -18.51
N GLU A 106 -3.86 2.60 -19.59
CA GLU A 106 -4.72 1.60 -20.22
C GLU A 106 -3.93 0.36 -20.64
N ARG A 107 -2.80 0.56 -21.30
CA ARG A 107 -1.89 -0.52 -21.69
C ARG A 107 -1.40 -1.32 -20.48
N GLY A 108 -1.03 -0.65 -19.38
CA GLY A 108 -0.62 -1.28 -18.13
C GLY A 108 -1.74 -2.11 -17.49
N LEU A 109 -2.98 -1.60 -17.54
CA LEU A 109 -4.15 -2.30 -16.99
C LEU A 109 -4.43 -3.65 -17.66
N MET A 110 -4.10 -3.82 -18.94
CA MET A 110 -4.32 -5.08 -19.68
C MET A 110 -3.56 -6.26 -19.04
N THR A 111 -2.40 -6.02 -18.46
CA THR A 111 -1.58 -7.06 -17.81
C THR A 111 -1.65 -7.04 -16.28
N PHE A 112 -2.36 -6.09 -15.71
CA PHE A 112 -2.44 -5.90 -14.26
C PHE A 112 -2.82 -7.18 -13.49
N PRO A 113 -3.86 -7.95 -13.88
CA PRO A 113 -4.24 -9.14 -13.13
C PRO A 113 -3.13 -10.20 -13.06
N LEU A 114 -2.39 -10.38 -14.16
CA LEU A 114 -1.27 -11.34 -14.25
C LEU A 114 -0.08 -10.85 -13.40
N ARG A 115 0.27 -9.57 -13.51
CA ARG A 115 1.36 -8.95 -12.73
C ARG A 115 1.07 -9.01 -11.24
N PHE A 116 -0.15 -8.67 -10.83
CA PHE A 116 -0.56 -8.72 -9.43
C PHE A 116 -0.48 -10.14 -8.87
N GLN A 117 -0.98 -11.14 -9.60
CA GLN A 117 -0.92 -12.53 -9.17
C GLN A 117 0.51 -13.04 -9.03
N SER A 118 1.37 -12.75 -10.01
CA SER A 118 2.78 -13.15 -10.00
C SER A 118 3.53 -12.48 -8.84
N SER A 119 3.39 -11.16 -8.68
CA SER A 119 4.07 -10.43 -7.61
C SER A 119 3.60 -10.86 -6.21
N GLN A 120 2.30 -11.15 -6.03
CA GLN A 120 1.78 -11.68 -4.78
C GLN A 120 2.39 -13.05 -4.45
N ALA A 121 2.44 -13.98 -5.42
CA ALA A 121 3.02 -15.30 -5.22
C ALA A 121 4.52 -15.21 -4.85
N THR A 122 5.26 -14.34 -5.53
CA THR A 122 6.68 -14.07 -5.22
C THR A 122 6.85 -13.46 -3.83
N ALA A 123 6.02 -12.50 -3.45
CA ALA A 123 6.07 -11.86 -2.14
C ALA A 123 5.80 -12.86 -1.01
N GLU A 124 4.87 -13.79 -1.21
CA GLU A 124 4.59 -14.85 -0.22
C GLU A 124 5.79 -15.78 -0.01
N VAL A 125 6.44 -16.21 -1.09
CA VAL A 125 7.66 -17.04 -1.04
C VAL A 125 8.78 -16.29 -0.33
N LEU A 126 9.00 -15.02 -0.69
CA LEU A 126 10.01 -14.16 -0.07
C LEU A 126 9.74 -13.96 1.43
N ALA A 127 8.49 -13.68 1.82
CA ALA A 127 8.12 -13.50 3.22
C ALA A 127 8.41 -14.75 4.05
N LYS A 128 8.06 -15.94 3.54
CA LYS A 128 8.37 -17.23 4.19
C LYS A 128 9.88 -17.46 4.32
N TYR A 129 10.64 -17.17 3.27
CA TYR A 129 12.10 -17.28 3.31
C TYR A 129 12.72 -16.34 4.34
N LEU A 130 12.34 -15.07 4.32
CA LEU A 130 12.86 -14.08 5.27
C LEU A 130 12.52 -14.45 6.71
N ALA A 131 11.33 -15.02 6.96
CA ALA A 131 10.92 -15.45 8.31
C ALA A 131 11.80 -16.56 8.89
N THR A 132 12.52 -17.30 8.06
CA THR A 132 13.48 -18.35 8.50
C THR A 132 14.93 -17.85 8.54
N ASN A 133 15.20 -16.63 8.06
CA ASN A 133 16.56 -16.10 7.96
C ASN A 133 17.07 -15.64 9.33
N LYS A 134 18.24 -16.16 9.74
CA LYS A 134 18.85 -15.86 11.04
C LYS A 134 19.21 -14.38 11.29
N ASN A 135 19.34 -13.58 10.23
CA ASN A 135 19.67 -12.16 10.31
C ASN A 135 18.43 -11.26 10.34
N VAL A 136 17.24 -11.84 10.18
CA VAL A 136 15.94 -11.14 10.22
C VAL A 136 15.31 -11.34 11.59
N ASP A 137 14.83 -10.27 12.19
CA ASP A 137 14.17 -10.27 13.49
C ASP A 137 12.68 -10.55 13.35
N ARG A 138 12.02 -9.84 12.43
CA ARG A 138 10.60 -10.04 12.11
C ARG A 138 10.30 -9.81 10.64
N VAL A 139 9.24 -10.44 10.19
CA VAL A 139 8.67 -10.22 8.86
C VAL A 139 7.19 -9.89 9.02
N LEU A 140 6.74 -8.86 8.32
CA LEU A 140 5.34 -8.48 8.23
C LEU A 140 4.86 -8.76 6.80
N TYR A 141 3.93 -9.67 6.69
CA TYR A 141 3.24 -9.99 5.44
C TYR A 141 1.85 -10.52 5.79
N PRO A 142 0.76 -10.03 5.18
CA PRO A 142 -0.59 -10.26 5.67
C PRO A 142 -0.96 -11.73 5.88
N THR A 143 -0.53 -12.63 5.00
CA THR A 143 -0.90 -14.06 5.08
C THR A 143 0.02 -14.91 5.96
N LEU A 144 1.04 -14.35 6.60
CA LEU A 144 1.82 -15.09 7.60
C LEU A 144 0.97 -15.35 8.84
N THR A 145 1.10 -16.56 9.39
CA THR A 145 0.31 -17.00 10.56
C THR A 145 0.56 -16.18 11.82
N ASN A 146 1.75 -15.59 11.94
CA ASN A 146 2.15 -14.73 13.06
C ASN A 146 1.88 -13.23 12.80
N HIS A 147 1.13 -12.88 11.74
CA HIS A 147 0.78 -11.50 11.50
C HIS A 147 -0.10 -10.95 12.64
N PRO A 148 0.20 -9.75 13.19
CA PRO A 148 -0.52 -9.22 14.35
C PRO A 148 -2.03 -9.04 14.11
N ASP A 149 -2.44 -8.84 12.85
CA ASP A 149 -3.84 -8.63 12.46
C ASP A 149 -4.41 -9.84 11.67
N ALA A 150 -3.93 -11.07 11.93
CA ALA A 150 -4.31 -12.27 11.16
C ALA A 150 -5.83 -12.48 11.04
N ALA A 151 -6.61 -12.16 12.08
CA ALA A 151 -8.07 -12.24 12.05
C ALA A 151 -8.68 -11.25 11.05
N LEU A 152 -8.19 -10.00 11.02
CA LEU A 152 -8.63 -8.96 10.09
C LEU A 152 -8.21 -9.27 8.65
N VAL A 153 -7.00 -9.83 8.47
CA VAL A 153 -6.54 -10.33 7.17
C VAL A 153 -7.50 -11.37 6.62
N LYS A 154 -7.83 -12.39 7.42
CA LYS A 154 -8.78 -13.44 7.01
C LYS A 154 -10.15 -12.88 6.64
N GLN A 155 -10.63 -11.91 7.38
CA GLN A 155 -11.93 -11.28 7.15
C GLN A 155 -11.97 -10.42 5.90
N SER A 156 -10.93 -9.59 5.66
CA SER A 156 -10.94 -8.55 4.62
C SER A 156 -10.24 -8.97 3.34
N LEU A 157 -9.15 -9.73 3.44
CA LEU A 157 -8.29 -10.11 2.32
C LEU A 157 -8.36 -11.59 1.96
N GLY A 158 -8.85 -12.46 2.87
CA GLY A 158 -8.85 -13.90 2.66
C GLY A 158 -7.44 -14.45 2.53
N SER A 159 -7.09 -14.95 1.35
CA SER A 159 -5.75 -15.45 1.01
C SER A 159 -4.87 -14.42 0.29
N ASN A 160 -5.32 -13.17 0.13
CA ASN A 160 -4.53 -12.15 -0.57
C ASN A 160 -3.54 -11.49 0.40
N GLY A 161 -2.23 -11.58 0.09
CA GLY A 161 -1.17 -10.92 0.84
C GLY A 161 -0.63 -9.65 0.17
N CYS A 162 -1.09 -9.36 -1.05
CA CYS A 162 -0.56 -8.30 -1.91
C CYS A 162 0.92 -8.51 -2.28
N ASN A 163 1.59 -7.47 -2.76
CA ASN A 163 2.92 -7.59 -3.38
C ASN A 163 4.07 -7.06 -2.52
N MET A 164 3.79 -6.54 -1.33
CA MET A 164 4.83 -5.98 -0.46
C MET A 164 5.14 -6.88 0.72
N VAL A 165 6.42 -6.92 1.07
CA VAL A 165 6.93 -7.61 2.26
C VAL A 165 7.73 -6.60 3.05
N SER A 166 7.41 -6.44 4.32
CA SER A 166 8.23 -5.64 5.22
C SER A 166 8.97 -6.54 6.20
N PHE A 167 10.20 -6.23 6.48
CA PHE A 167 11.02 -7.00 7.41
C PHE A 167 11.97 -6.11 8.20
N GLU A 168 12.47 -6.63 9.29
CA GLU A 168 13.40 -5.94 10.16
C GLU A 168 14.64 -6.78 10.38
N LEU A 169 15.81 -6.18 10.21
CA LEU A 169 17.09 -6.82 10.52
C LEU A 169 17.25 -7.00 12.05
N LYS A 170 17.88 -8.07 12.49
CA LYS A 170 18.26 -8.23 13.91
C LYS A 170 19.18 -7.11 14.42
N ASN A 171 20.15 -6.74 13.59
CA ASN A 171 20.97 -5.57 13.86
C ASN A 171 20.25 -4.32 13.33
N LYS A 172 19.59 -3.58 14.24
CA LYS A 172 18.73 -2.43 13.95
C LYS A 172 19.49 -1.11 13.82
N THR A 173 20.76 -1.17 13.40
CA THR A 173 21.60 0.02 13.23
C THR A 173 21.61 0.52 11.78
N ARG A 174 21.84 1.82 11.61
CA ARG A 174 21.99 2.45 10.30
C ARG A 174 23.11 1.83 9.47
N GLU A 175 24.22 1.44 10.14
CA GLU A 175 25.36 0.79 9.49
C GLU A 175 24.99 -0.59 8.94
N ALA A 176 24.17 -1.34 9.67
CA ALA A 176 23.68 -2.64 9.20
C ALA A 176 22.73 -2.48 8.00
N ALA A 177 21.83 -1.50 8.06
CA ALA A 177 20.95 -1.17 6.94
C ALA A 177 21.74 -0.75 5.69
N ASN A 178 22.74 0.11 5.85
CA ASN A 178 23.59 0.54 4.76
C ASN A 178 24.41 -0.62 4.15
N ARG A 179 24.92 -1.55 4.98
CA ARG A 179 25.61 -2.76 4.48
C ARG A 179 24.67 -3.64 3.68
N PHE A 180 23.44 -3.86 4.18
CA PHE A 180 22.43 -4.63 3.48
C PHE A 180 22.14 -4.03 2.09
N VAL A 181 21.84 -2.72 2.03
CA VAL A 181 21.53 -2.05 0.75
C VAL A 181 22.70 -2.11 -0.23
N LYS A 182 23.95 -1.95 0.25
CA LYS A 182 25.14 -2.03 -0.60
C LYS A 182 25.43 -3.42 -1.18
N GLN A 183 24.87 -4.47 -0.57
CA GLN A 183 25.05 -5.86 -1.01
C GLN A 183 23.91 -6.34 -1.91
N LEU A 184 22.90 -5.50 -2.17
CA LEU A 184 21.81 -5.86 -3.08
C LEU A 184 22.33 -5.88 -4.52
N GLU A 185 22.16 -7.03 -5.17
CA GLU A 185 22.45 -7.21 -6.58
C GLU A 185 21.15 -7.43 -7.34
N GLY A 186 20.93 -6.69 -8.42
CA GLY A 186 19.74 -6.81 -9.27
C GLY A 186 18.43 -6.29 -8.66
N ILE A 187 18.47 -5.70 -7.44
CA ILE A 187 17.30 -5.10 -6.78
C ILE A 187 17.54 -3.60 -6.62
N ALA A 188 16.70 -2.79 -7.22
CA ALA A 188 16.83 -1.34 -7.13
C ALA A 188 16.45 -0.82 -5.72
N PHE A 189 17.31 0.05 -5.16
CA PHE A 189 16.97 0.81 -3.97
C PHE A 189 16.17 2.06 -4.39
N ALA A 190 14.86 2.06 -4.16
CA ALA A 190 13.98 3.13 -4.61
C ALA A 190 12.79 3.32 -3.65
N PRO A 191 12.40 4.58 -3.34
CA PRO A 191 11.29 4.89 -2.44
C PRO A 191 9.94 4.83 -3.19
N THR A 192 9.70 3.76 -3.94
CA THR A 192 8.48 3.53 -4.71
C THR A 192 8.03 2.08 -4.58
N LEU A 193 6.85 1.78 -5.09
CA LEU A 193 6.27 0.44 -5.09
C LEU A 193 5.41 0.23 -6.35
N GLY A 194 5.14 -1.03 -6.67
CA GLY A 194 4.15 -1.40 -7.70
C GLY A 194 4.67 -1.48 -9.12
N ASP A 195 5.99 -1.42 -9.31
CA ASP A 195 6.65 -1.70 -10.59
C ASP A 195 6.71 -3.20 -10.89
N VAL A 196 6.95 -3.56 -12.16
CA VAL A 196 7.26 -4.94 -12.59
C VAL A 196 8.58 -5.44 -12.00
N GLY A 197 9.53 -4.55 -11.77
CA GLY A 197 10.80 -4.83 -11.09
C GLY A 197 10.64 -4.86 -9.58
N THR A 198 11.42 -5.74 -8.92
CA THR A 198 11.53 -5.71 -7.46
C THR A 198 12.34 -4.50 -7.02
N THR A 199 11.81 -3.77 -6.05
CA THR A 199 12.51 -2.66 -5.40
C THR A 199 12.59 -2.88 -3.90
N VAL A 200 13.56 -2.29 -3.25
CA VAL A 200 13.64 -2.20 -1.80
C VAL A 200 13.68 -0.74 -1.38
N SER A 201 13.00 -0.40 -0.30
CA SER A 201 13.06 0.92 0.31
C SER A 201 13.41 0.81 1.79
N HIS A 202 13.98 1.90 2.33
CA HIS A 202 14.29 2.04 3.75
C HIS A 202 13.48 3.21 4.31
N PRO A 203 12.34 2.94 4.97
CA PRO A 203 11.41 3.98 5.42
C PRO A 203 12.04 5.07 6.27
N ALA A 204 12.97 4.71 7.17
CA ALA A 204 13.65 5.68 8.04
C ALA A 204 14.50 6.71 7.27
N SER A 205 14.97 6.40 6.06
CA SER A 205 15.71 7.34 5.21
C SER A 205 14.92 7.89 4.03
N SER A 206 13.69 7.44 3.81
CA SER A 206 12.84 7.86 2.70
C SER A 206 11.50 8.43 3.16
N SER A 207 10.45 7.64 3.17
CA SER A 207 9.06 8.09 3.43
C SER A 207 8.85 8.64 4.84
N HIS A 208 9.58 8.15 5.83
CA HIS A 208 9.45 8.53 7.25
C HIS A 208 10.66 9.32 7.78
N ARG A 209 11.53 9.82 6.89
CA ARG A 209 12.73 10.59 7.27
C ARG A 209 12.43 11.91 8.02
N GLY A 210 11.23 12.46 7.81
CA GLY A 210 10.79 13.70 8.46
C GLY A 210 10.29 13.52 9.89
N LEU A 211 10.08 12.28 10.33
CA LEU A 211 9.69 11.98 11.71
C LEU A 211 10.90 11.92 12.62
N SER A 212 10.70 12.28 13.90
CA SER A 212 11.69 12.04 14.94
C SER A 212 11.94 10.54 15.10
N GLU A 213 13.09 10.16 15.67
CA GLU A 213 13.38 8.75 15.99
C GLU A 213 12.33 8.16 16.92
N ILE A 214 11.89 8.92 17.93
CA ILE A 214 10.86 8.50 18.88
C ILE A 214 9.56 8.18 18.16
N ASP A 215 9.12 9.05 17.23
CA ASP A 215 7.88 8.84 16.49
C ASP A 215 8.01 7.63 15.53
N ARG A 216 9.16 7.45 14.88
CA ARG A 216 9.41 6.27 14.05
C ARG A 216 9.36 4.98 14.86
N LEU A 217 10.00 4.96 16.03
CA LEU A 217 9.98 3.80 16.93
C LEU A 217 8.58 3.49 17.43
N ALA A 218 7.78 4.51 17.76
CA ALA A 218 6.37 4.34 18.13
C ALA A 218 5.54 3.68 17.01
N LEU A 219 5.89 3.93 15.74
CA LEU A 219 5.30 3.27 14.56
C LEU A 219 5.92 1.89 14.28
N GLY A 220 6.92 1.47 15.04
CA GLY A 220 7.65 0.22 14.82
C GLY A 220 8.64 0.28 13.65
N ILE A 221 9.10 1.47 13.27
CA ILE A 221 10.06 1.70 12.18
C ILE A 221 11.42 2.02 12.79
N THR A 222 12.27 1.00 12.90
CA THR A 222 13.66 1.14 13.35
C THR A 222 14.60 1.47 12.17
N GLU A 223 15.87 1.70 12.46
CA GLU A 223 16.91 1.83 11.43
C GLU A 223 17.20 0.51 10.66
N GLY A 224 16.75 -0.64 11.17
CA GLY A 224 16.86 -1.93 10.51
C GLY A 224 15.61 -2.36 9.73
N PHE A 225 14.61 -1.47 9.58
CA PHE A 225 13.32 -1.79 8.97
C PHE A 225 13.30 -1.47 7.46
N PHE A 226 12.81 -2.42 6.67
CA PHE A 226 12.69 -2.37 5.20
C PHE A 226 11.30 -2.74 4.73
#